data_5bad91a3d9cedee12d30fd72e4c4ead2
#
_entry.id   5bad91a3d9cedee12d30fd72e4c4ead2
#
_cell.length_a   1.000
_cell.length_b   1.000
_cell.length_c   1.000
_cell.angle_alpha   90.00
_cell.angle_beta   90.00
_cell.angle_gamma   90.00
#
_symmetry.space_group_name_H-M   'P 1'
#
loop_
_entity.id
_entity.type
_entity.pdbx_description
1 polymer ?
#
loop_
_entity_poly.entity_id
_entity_poly.type
_entity_poly.pdbx_seq_one_letter_code
_entity_poly.pdbx_strand_id
1 'polypeptide(L)'
;GSPIFNFVPYDEPRRQLEGGEADEVGIVLTQSYRTMFYYNESLEKYEMSQYNSSRGTEEETVDENNGQRVAFDNVFVLFAPMSIYDGTHDKGGLKEFNLYEVSIGYYFCDGRYELIRWTKGGPDSSLVLWVNDTTETSLLVNPGTSYIALVDNIQLEPFYNSMMAGTGTDDAASGAIISDEQDTVD
;
A
#
# COMPACT_ATOMS: atom_id res chain seq x y z
N GLY A 1 15.02 -16.42 8.25
CA GLY A 1 14.84 -15.05 7.81
C GLY A 1 14.15 -14.25 8.91
N SER A 2 14.48 -12.99 9.03
CA SER A 2 13.77 -12.09 9.95
C SER A 2 12.32 -11.97 9.53
N PRO A 3 11.35 -11.88 10.47
CA PRO A 3 9.96 -11.68 10.12
C PRO A 3 9.78 -10.33 9.39
N ILE A 4 8.86 -10.29 8.43
CA ILE A 4 8.53 -9.07 7.67
C ILE A 4 7.92 -8.02 8.59
N PHE A 5 7.07 -8.45 9.54
CA PHE A 5 6.34 -7.58 10.43
C PHE A 5 6.91 -7.58 11.84
N ASN A 6 7.02 -6.39 12.40
CA ASN A 6 7.24 -6.17 13.83
C ASN A 6 5.86 -5.85 14.43
N PHE A 7 5.25 -6.84 15.09
CA PHE A 7 3.91 -6.68 15.62
C PHE A 7 3.88 -5.94 16.97
N VAL A 8 2.79 -5.20 17.19
CA VAL A 8 2.45 -4.70 18.52
C VAL A 8 2.43 -5.88 19.51
N PRO A 9 3.09 -5.78 20.69
CA PRO A 9 3.09 -6.85 21.66
C PRO A 9 1.68 -7.30 22.05
N TYR A 10 1.54 -8.60 22.34
CA TYR A 10 0.24 -9.23 22.63
C TYR A 10 -0.47 -8.62 23.85
N ASP A 11 0.27 -8.13 24.82
CA ASP A 11 -0.22 -7.54 26.07
C ASP A 11 -0.42 -6.01 25.98
N GLU A 12 -0.15 -5.41 24.82
CA GLU A 12 -0.38 -4.01 24.54
C GLU A 12 -1.66 -3.78 23.72
N PRO A 13 -2.33 -2.62 23.91
CA PRO A 13 -3.47 -2.27 23.08
C PRO A 13 -3.06 -2.07 21.62
N ARG A 14 -4.00 -2.30 20.70
CA ARG A 14 -3.81 -1.98 19.28
C ARG A 14 -3.40 -0.52 19.11
N ARG A 15 -2.47 -0.28 18.22
CA ARG A 15 -2.00 1.06 17.89
C ARG A 15 -3.01 1.75 16.99
N GLN A 16 -3.37 2.99 17.31
CA GLN A 16 -4.13 3.85 16.40
C GLN A 16 -3.16 4.48 15.39
N LEU A 17 -3.47 4.43 14.11
CA LEU A 17 -2.67 5.03 13.06
C LEU A 17 -2.76 6.57 13.12
N GLU A 18 -1.65 7.25 12.90
CA GLU A 18 -1.52 8.70 13.10
C GLU A 18 -2.11 9.54 11.97
N GLY A 19 -2.33 8.96 10.79
CA GLY A 19 -2.95 9.64 9.66
C GLY A 19 -4.45 9.82 9.80
N GLY A 20 -5.12 10.17 8.72
CA GLY A 20 -6.56 10.41 8.69
C GLY A 20 -7.40 9.13 8.60
N GLU A 21 -8.70 9.33 8.43
CA GLU A 21 -9.65 8.26 8.13
C GLU A 21 -9.44 7.75 6.70
N ALA A 22 -9.70 6.46 6.51
CA ALA A 22 -9.58 5.79 5.21
C ALA A 22 -10.52 4.58 5.16
N ASP A 23 -11.78 4.85 4.87
CA ASP A 23 -12.80 3.81 4.76
C ASP A 23 -12.74 3.07 3.41
N GLU A 24 -12.13 3.69 2.41
CA GLU A 24 -11.96 3.13 1.07
C GLU A 24 -10.51 3.23 0.62
N VAL A 25 -9.98 2.15 0.05
CA VAL A 25 -8.63 2.08 -0.49
C VAL A 25 -8.68 1.51 -1.90
N GLY A 26 -8.40 2.33 -2.90
CA GLY A 26 -8.36 1.93 -4.31
C GLY A 26 -6.94 1.70 -4.80
N ILE A 27 -6.64 0.51 -5.26
CA ILE A 27 -5.31 0.14 -5.77
C ILE A 27 -5.41 -0.14 -7.26
N VAL A 28 -4.72 0.66 -8.07
CA VAL A 28 -4.65 0.50 -9.52
C VAL A 28 -3.29 -0.10 -9.88
N LEU A 29 -3.27 -1.38 -10.24
CA LEU A 29 -2.06 -2.06 -10.73
C LEU A 29 -1.88 -1.87 -12.24
N THR A 30 -2.99 -1.97 -12.97
CA THR A 30 -3.09 -1.68 -14.42
C THR A 30 -4.49 -1.19 -14.73
N GLN A 31 -4.75 -0.79 -15.99
CA GLN A 31 -6.11 -0.40 -16.42
C GLN A 31 -7.16 -1.52 -16.21
N SER A 32 -6.71 -2.77 -16.28
CA SER A 32 -7.59 -3.94 -16.15
C SER A 32 -7.58 -4.57 -14.76
N TYR A 33 -6.62 -4.18 -13.92
CA TYR A 33 -6.43 -4.73 -12.58
C TYR A 33 -6.53 -3.64 -11.54
N ARG A 34 -7.70 -3.56 -10.91
CA ARG A 34 -7.98 -2.68 -9.80
C ARG A 34 -8.54 -3.49 -8.64
N THR A 35 -8.02 -3.22 -7.45
CA THR A 35 -8.48 -3.82 -6.20
C THR A 35 -8.99 -2.71 -5.31
N MET A 36 -10.18 -2.91 -4.74
CA MET A 36 -10.77 -2.01 -3.78
C MET A 36 -10.88 -2.69 -2.43
N PHE A 37 -10.65 -1.92 -1.39
CA PHE A 37 -10.90 -2.33 0.00
C PHE A 37 -11.88 -1.36 0.64
N TYR A 38 -12.88 -1.91 1.32
CA TYR A 38 -13.89 -1.16 2.06
C TYR A 38 -13.82 -1.55 3.52
N TYR A 39 -13.62 -0.58 4.40
CA TYR A 39 -13.57 -0.84 5.82
C TYR A 39 -14.95 -1.20 6.36
N ASN A 40 -15.05 -2.37 6.96
CA ASN A 40 -16.24 -2.82 7.67
C ASN A 40 -16.01 -2.67 9.18
N GLU A 41 -16.60 -1.64 9.77
CA GLU A 41 -16.47 -1.30 11.19
C GLU A 41 -16.91 -2.44 12.12
N SER A 42 -17.94 -3.20 11.73
CA SER A 42 -18.45 -4.32 12.52
C SER A 42 -17.48 -5.50 12.58
N LEU A 43 -16.67 -5.69 11.55
CA LEU A 43 -15.65 -6.74 11.47
C LEU A 43 -14.26 -6.22 11.83
N GLU A 44 -14.10 -4.90 11.92
CA GLU A 44 -12.81 -4.22 12.06
C GLU A 44 -11.80 -4.66 10.98
N LYS A 45 -12.28 -4.86 9.73
CA LYS A 45 -11.50 -5.36 8.60
C LYS A 45 -11.82 -4.62 7.31
N TYR A 46 -10.85 -4.62 6.40
CA TYR A 46 -11.01 -4.18 5.02
C TYR A 46 -11.49 -5.33 4.16
N GLU A 47 -12.70 -5.24 3.62
CA GLU A 47 -13.29 -6.19 2.70
C GLU A 47 -12.84 -5.93 1.26
N MET A 48 -12.40 -6.98 0.57
CA MET A 48 -11.80 -6.89 -0.75
C MET A 48 -12.84 -7.00 -1.86
N SER A 49 -12.68 -6.17 -2.90
CA SER A 49 -13.36 -6.27 -4.18
C SER A 49 -12.35 -6.13 -5.31
N GLN A 50 -12.66 -6.70 -6.47
CA GLN A 50 -11.82 -6.62 -7.66
C GLN A 50 -12.62 -6.18 -8.88
N TYR A 51 -11.99 -5.39 -9.73
CA TYR A 51 -12.58 -4.99 -10.99
C TYR A 51 -12.50 -6.13 -12.02
N ASN A 52 -13.63 -6.51 -12.54
CA ASN A 52 -13.74 -7.46 -13.64
C ASN A 52 -13.78 -6.70 -14.96
N SER A 53 -12.68 -6.69 -15.69
CA SER A 53 -12.55 -5.96 -16.95
C SER A 53 -13.46 -6.50 -18.08
N SER A 54 -13.79 -7.79 -18.05
CA SER A 54 -14.66 -8.40 -19.04
C SER A 54 -16.11 -8.00 -18.88
N ARG A 55 -16.53 -7.71 -17.65
CA ARG A 55 -17.90 -7.27 -17.32
C ARG A 55 -18.01 -5.77 -17.11
N GLY A 56 -16.87 -5.08 -16.91
CA GLY A 56 -16.83 -3.66 -16.62
C GLY A 56 -17.39 -3.30 -15.23
N THR A 57 -17.40 -4.26 -14.31
CA THR A 57 -17.99 -4.13 -12.97
C THR A 57 -16.99 -4.46 -11.88
N GLU A 58 -17.18 -3.86 -10.72
CA GLU A 58 -16.51 -4.26 -9.49
C GLU A 58 -17.28 -5.42 -8.85
N GLU A 59 -16.57 -6.45 -8.43
CA GLU A 59 -17.13 -7.65 -7.84
C GLU A 59 -16.48 -7.93 -6.48
N GLU A 60 -17.30 -8.30 -5.51
CA GLU A 60 -16.83 -8.74 -4.20
C GLU A 60 -15.95 -9.98 -4.33
N THR A 61 -14.80 -9.98 -3.65
CA THR A 61 -13.92 -11.14 -3.60
C THR A 61 -14.40 -12.08 -2.51
N VAL A 62 -14.72 -13.31 -2.89
CA VAL A 62 -15.15 -14.37 -1.97
C VAL A 62 -14.18 -15.54 -2.01
N ASP A 63 -13.98 -16.17 -0.86
CA ASP A 63 -13.24 -17.42 -0.77
C ASP A 63 -14.10 -18.56 -1.31
N GLU A 64 -13.64 -19.22 -2.37
CA GLU A 64 -14.36 -20.29 -3.03
C GLU A 64 -14.61 -21.51 -2.13
N ASN A 65 -13.79 -21.69 -1.08
CA ASN A 65 -13.92 -22.83 -0.18
C ASN A 65 -15.05 -22.69 0.84
N ASN A 66 -15.37 -21.46 1.24
CA ASN A 66 -16.35 -21.22 2.31
C ASN A 66 -17.43 -20.18 1.94
N GLY A 67 -17.29 -19.52 0.79
CA GLY A 67 -18.22 -18.49 0.32
C GLY A 67 -18.19 -17.19 1.13
N GLN A 68 -17.21 -17.03 2.03
CA GLN A 68 -17.07 -15.81 2.83
C GLN A 68 -16.33 -14.74 2.05
N ARG A 69 -16.68 -13.48 2.30
CA ARG A 69 -15.98 -12.35 1.73
C ARG A 69 -14.54 -12.28 2.23
N VAL A 70 -13.59 -12.08 1.33
CA VAL A 70 -12.19 -11.93 1.68
C VAL A 70 -11.98 -10.58 2.35
N ALA A 71 -11.36 -10.59 3.52
CA ALA A 71 -11.09 -9.39 4.30
C ALA A 71 -9.76 -9.49 5.04
N PHE A 72 -9.14 -8.33 5.31
CA PHE A 72 -7.83 -8.21 5.95
C PHE A 72 -7.89 -7.18 7.08
N ASP A 73 -7.13 -7.44 8.15
CA ASP A 73 -6.94 -6.50 9.26
C ASP A 73 -6.03 -5.35 8.82
N ASN A 74 -5.01 -5.66 8.02
CA ASN A 74 -3.98 -4.72 7.59
C ASN A 74 -3.89 -4.70 6.07
N VAL A 75 -3.81 -3.51 5.47
CA VAL A 75 -3.53 -3.34 4.05
C VAL A 75 -2.31 -2.44 3.89
N PHE A 76 -1.35 -2.88 3.08
CA PHE A 76 -0.14 -2.13 2.75
C PHE A 76 -0.12 -1.85 1.26
N VAL A 77 0.08 -0.60 0.90
CA VAL A 77 0.28 -0.16 -0.49
C VAL A 77 1.69 0.41 -0.59
N LEU A 78 2.59 -0.33 -1.22
CA LEU A 78 4.00 -0.02 -1.30
C LEU A 78 4.34 0.44 -2.71
N PHE A 79 4.92 1.62 -2.84
CA PHE A 79 5.27 2.19 -4.14
C PHE A 79 6.75 1.96 -4.45
N ALA A 80 7.04 1.57 -5.69
CA ALA A 80 8.40 1.37 -6.17
C ALA A 80 8.54 1.82 -7.63
N PRO A 81 9.72 2.31 -8.04
CA PRO A 81 10.00 2.54 -9.45
C PRO A 81 9.87 1.24 -10.25
N MET A 82 9.18 1.31 -11.38
CA MET A 82 9.04 0.20 -12.31
C MET A 82 9.71 0.53 -13.64
N SER A 83 10.53 -0.37 -14.14
CA SER A 83 11.17 -0.27 -15.45
C SER A 83 10.80 -1.44 -16.35
N ILE A 84 10.98 -1.26 -17.65
CA ILE A 84 10.87 -2.36 -18.59
C ILE A 84 12.18 -3.15 -18.53
N TYR A 85 12.09 -4.45 -18.30
CA TYR A 85 13.26 -5.33 -18.31
C TYR A 85 13.85 -5.42 -19.73
N ASP A 86 15.09 -4.94 -19.88
CA ASP A 86 15.80 -4.87 -21.17
C ASP A 86 16.67 -6.12 -21.47
N GLY A 87 16.52 -7.16 -20.67
CA GLY A 87 17.43 -8.32 -20.70
C GLY A 87 17.11 -9.41 -21.74
N THR A 88 16.00 -9.32 -22.48
CA THR A 88 15.71 -10.32 -23.52
C THR A 88 14.81 -9.76 -24.61
N HIS A 89 15.30 -9.70 -25.82
CA HIS A 89 14.59 -9.24 -27.02
C HIS A 89 13.29 -9.99 -27.35
N ASP A 90 12.98 -11.09 -26.67
CA ASP A 90 11.87 -11.98 -27.03
C ASP A 90 10.69 -12.01 -26.04
N LYS A 91 10.74 -11.27 -24.93
CA LYS A 91 9.65 -11.28 -23.93
C LYS A 91 9.04 -9.90 -23.75
N GLY A 92 8.41 -9.41 -24.79
CA GLY A 92 7.75 -8.14 -24.91
C GLY A 92 7.31 -7.46 -23.61
N GLY A 93 8.13 -6.58 -23.06
CA GLY A 93 7.71 -5.64 -22.04
C GLY A 93 7.56 -6.22 -20.63
N LEU A 94 8.36 -7.21 -20.24
CA LEU A 94 8.41 -7.65 -18.85
C LEU A 94 8.81 -6.47 -17.97
N LYS A 95 8.01 -6.18 -16.98
CA LYS A 95 8.23 -5.08 -16.04
C LYS A 95 8.97 -5.58 -14.81
N GLU A 96 9.95 -4.81 -14.35
CA GLU A 96 10.74 -5.08 -13.16
C GLU A 96 10.63 -3.91 -12.19
N PHE A 97 10.45 -4.23 -10.88
CA PHE A 97 10.47 -3.22 -9.83
C PHE A 97 11.88 -3.02 -9.28
N ASN A 98 12.30 -1.76 -9.13
CA ASN A 98 13.47 -1.43 -8.33
C ASN A 98 13.09 -1.44 -6.85
N LEU A 99 13.55 -2.45 -6.12
CA LEU A 99 13.23 -2.68 -4.72
C LEU A 99 14.37 -2.30 -3.76
N TYR A 100 15.47 -1.74 -4.27
CA TYR A 100 16.70 -1.55 -3.49
C TYR A 100 16.82 -0.19 -2.82
N GLU A 101 15.88 0.69 -3.08
CA GLU A 101 15.84 2.03 -2.51
C GLU A 101 14.80 2.15 -1.39
N VAL A 102 14.98 3.12 -0.50
CA VAL A 102 13.95 3.51 0.45
C VAL A 102 12.79 4.13 -0.33
N SER A 103 11.62 3.58 -0.15
CA SER A 103 10.43 4.00 -0.89
C SER A 103 9.26 4.30 0.05
N ILE A 104 8.27 5.02 -0.49
CA ILE A 104 7.05 5.39 0.22
C ILE A 104 6.06 4.24 0.19
N GLY A 105 5.29 4.11 1.26
CA GLY A 105 4.13 3.25 1.33
C GLY A 105 3.06 3.85 2.23
N TYR A 106 1.88 3.25 2.18
CA TYR A 106 0.77 3.52 3.08
C TYR A 106 0.37 2.25 3.81
N TYR A 107 0.12 2.41 5.09
CA TYR A 107 -0.42 1.37 5.96
C TYR A 107 -1.84 1.74 6.36
N PHE A 108 -2.78 0.80 6.21
CA PHE A 108 -4.19 0.94 6.54
C PHE A 108 -4.57 -0.10 7.59
N CYS A 109 -5.22 0.34 8.64
CA CYS A 109 -5.75 -0.51 9.70
C CYS A 109 -6.84 0.25 10.46
N ASP A 110 -7.87 -0.46 10.88
CA ASP A 110 -8.96 0.08 11.71
C ASP A 110 -9.59 1.37 11.13
N GLY A 111 -9.79 1.40 9.80
CA GLY A 111 -10.40 2.53 9.10
C GLY A 111 -9.53 3.80 9.03
N ARG A 112 -8.24 3.67 9.27
CA ARG A 112 -7.27 4.78 9.24
C ARG A 112 -6.06 4.43 8.41
N TYR A 113 -5.30 5.46 8.03
CA TYR A 113 -4.03 5.28 7.31
C TYR A 113 -2.88 5.98 8.02
N GLU A 114 -1.67 5.59 7.67
CA GLU A 114 -0.46 6.38 7.91
C GLU A 114 0.55 6.18 6.79
N LEU A 115 1.33 7.24 6.54
CA LEU A 115 2.44 7.20 5.61
C LEU A 115 3.60 6.44 6.26
N ILE A 116 4.22 5.55 5.50
CA ILE A 116 5.35 4.74 5.96
C ILE A 116 6.49 4.77 4.95
N ARG A 117 7.64 4.27 5.37
CA ARG A 117 8.75 3.95 4.47
C ARG A 117 8.96 2.44 4.42
N TRP A 118 9.53 1.96 3.35
CA TRP A 118 9.89 0.56 3.24
C TRP A 118 11.16 0.36 2.45
N THR A 119 11.84 -0.74 2.70
CA THR A 119 13.08 -1.14 2.02
C THR A 119 13.11 -2.64 1.80
N LYS A 120 13.83 -3.04 0.75
CA LYS A 120 14.23 -4.43 0.53
C LYS A 120 15.67 -4.42 0.04
N GLY A 121 16.62 -4.65 0.91
CA GLY A 121 18.05 -4.41 0.68
C GLY A 121 18.73 -5.27 -0.37
N GLY A 122 18.10 -6.37 -0.84
CA GLY A 122 18.68 -7.28 -1.85
C GLY A 122 17.76 -8.47 -2.12
N PRO A 123 18.11 -9.35 -3.07
CA PRO A 123 17.28 -10.51 -3.43
C PRO A 123 16.96 -11.40 -2.23
N ASP A 124 17.96 -11.59 -1.36
CA ASP A 124 17.84 -12.46 -0.17
C ASP A 124 17.46 -11.71 1.10
N SER A 125 17.28 -10.41 1.02
CA SER A 125 16.87 -9.58 2.16
C SER A 125 15.37 -9.60 2.33
N SER A 126 14.92 -9.58 3.59
CA SER A 126 13.51 -9.40 3.92
C SER A 126 13.05 -7.98 3.62
N LEU A 127 11.78 -7.84 3.28
CA LEU A 127 11.10 -6.55 3.30
C LEU A 127 11.10 -6.00 4.73
N VAL A 128 11.40 -4.72 4.89
CA VAL A 128 11.34 -4.02 6.17
C VAL A 128 10.43 -2.80 6.03
N LEU A 129 9.54 -2.65 6.99
CA LEU A 129 8.65 -1.49 7.12
C LEU A 129 9.19 -0.56 8.20
N TRP A 130 9.23 0.73 7.90
CA TRP A 130 9.76 1.77 8.75
C TRP A 130 8.70 2.83 9.06
N VAL A 131 8.81 3.43 10.22
CA VAL A 131 8.08 4.66 10.53
C VAL A 131 8.45 5.72 9.49
N ASN A 132 7.49 6.56 9.08
CA ASN A 132 7.78 7.65 8.16
C ASN A 132 8.91 8.55 8.69
N ASP A 133 9.67 9.12 7.77
CA ASP A 133 10.82 10.01 8.01
C ASP A 133 12.07 9.35 8.60
N THR A 134 12.06 8.04 8.82
CA THR A 134 13.23 7.32 9.34
C THR A 134 13.37 5.93 8.74
N THR A 135 14.60 5.41 8.71
CA THR A 135 14.93 4.01 8.46
C THR A 135 15.61 3.37 9.67
N GLU A 136 15.45 3.97 10.84
CA GLU A 136 16.05 3.50 12.10
C GLU A 136 15.02 2.86 13.02
N THR A 137 13.74 3.20 12.85
CA THR A 137 12.65 2.70 13.68
C THR A 137 11.70 1.83 12.85
N SER A 138 11.68 0.54 13.15
CA SER A 138 10.73 -0.40 12.53
C SER A 138 9.29 -0.04 12.85
N LEU A 139 8.43 -0.16 11.85
CA LEU A 139 6.99 0.05 12.01
C LEU A 139 6.40 -1.03 12.90
N LEU A 140 5.66 -0.64 13.93
CA LEU A 140 4.81 -1.54 14.70
C LEU A 140 3.48 -1.75 13.95
N VAL A 141 3.19 -3.00 13.62
CA VAL A 141 1.99 -3.42 12.90
C VAL A 141 1.00 -4.04 13.86
N ASN A 142 -0.26 -3.68 13.74
CA ASN A 142 -1.32 -4.33 14.52
C ASN A 142 -1.47 -5.81 14.12
N PRO A 143 -1.70 -6.70 15.10
CA PRO A 143 -1.90 -8.12 14.81
C PRO A 143 -3.07 -8.38 13.86
N GLY A 144 -2.96 -9.42 13.05
CA GLY A 144 -4.00 -9.86 12.14
C GLY A 144 -3.48 -10.25 10.76
N THR A 145 -4.40 -10.50 9.85
CA THR A 145 -4.10 -10.83 8.46
C THR A 145 -3.71 -9.59 7.67
N SER A 146 -2.77 -9.74 6.76
CA SER A 146 -2.23 -8.60 6.00
C SER A 146 -2.30 -8.84 4.49
N TYR A 147 -2.63 -7.79 3.75
CA TYR A 147 -2.50 -7.70 2.30
C TYR A 147 -1.41 -6.70 1.95
N ILE A 148 -0.51 -7.07 1.04
CA ILE A 148 0.56 -6.20 0.56
C ILE A 148 0.43 -6.04 -0.95
N ALA A 149 0.24 -4.81 -1.41
CA ALA A 149 0.32 -4.46 -2.82
C ALA A 149 1.62 -3.75 -3.12
N LEU A 150 2.30 -4.17 -4.18
CA LEU A 150 3.44 -3.46 -4.76
C LEU A 150 2.97 -2.73 -6.01
N VAL A 151 3.12 -1.41 -6.04
CA VAL A 151 2.52 -0.52 -7.04
C VAL A 151 3.60 0.36 -7.68
N ASP A 152 3.44 0.64 -8.97
CA ASP A 152 4.33 1.55 -9.68
C ASP A 152 4.25 2.98 -9.09
N ASN A 153 5.38 3.62 -8.91
CA ASN A 153 5.50 5.00 -8.43
C ASN A 153 4.66 6.01 -9.21
N ILE A 154 4.41 5.76 -10.48
CA ILE A 154 3.52 6.64 -11.29
C ILE A 154 2.09 6.71 -10.76
N GLN A 155 1.67 5.73 -9.94
CA GLN A 155 0.35 5.68 -9.31
C GLN A 155 0.31 6.39 -7.96
N LEU A 156 1.43 6.88 -7.43
CA LEU A 156 1.49 7.49 -6.10
C LEU A 156 0.60 8.74 -6.00
N GLU A 157 0.75 9.68 -6.93
CA GLU A 157 -0.05 10.91 -6.92
C GLU A 157 -1.54 10.65 -7.17
N PRO A 158 -1.96 9.88 -8.18
CA PRO A 158 -3.36 9.51 -8.35
C PRO A 158 -3.96 8.78 -7.14
N PHE A 159 -3.18 7.90 -6.50
CA PHE A 159 -3.59 7.19 -5.29
C PHE A 159 -3.83 8.15 -4.13
N TYR A 160 -2.88 9.03 -3.86
CA TYR A 160 -2.99 10.04 -2.80
C TYR A 160 -4.22 10.93 -3.02
N ASN A 161 -4.40 11.45 -4.23
CA ASN A 161 -5.53 12.32 -4.56
C ASN A 161 -6.88 11.61 -4.41
N SER A 162 -6.96 10.34 -4.79
CA SER A 162 -8.18 9.53 -4.62
C SER A 162 -8.50 9.30 -3.15
N MET A 163 -7.48 9.00 -2.34
CA MET A 163 -7.63 8.80 -0.90
C MET A 163 -8.09 10.08 -0.20
N MET A 164 -7.48 11.22 -0.50
CA MET A 164 -7.86 12.51 0.08
C MET A 164 -9.27 12.95 -0.32
N ALA A 165 -9.69 12.72 -1.56
CA ALA A 165 -11.05 13.03 -2.01
C ALA A 165 -12.11 12.20 -1.28
N GLY A 166 -11.80 10.96 -0.88
CA GLY A 166 -12.69 10.09 -0.12
C GLY A 166 -12.87 10.51 1.34
N THR A 167 -11.85 11.14 1.93
CA THR A 167 -11.87 11.54 3.35
C THR A 167 -12.52 12.89 3.63
N GLY A 168 -12.78 13.70 2.60
CA GLY A 168 -13.39 15.04 2.76
C GLY A 168 -12.56 16.02 3.61
N THR A 169 -11.31 15.73 3.87
CA THR A 169 -10.40 16.60 4.62
C THR A 169 -9.47 17.35 3.67
N ASP A 170 -9.77 18.63 3.48
CA ASP A 170 -8.79 19.60 3.03
C ASP A 170 -7.78 19.84 4.16
N ASP A 171 -6.51 19.89 3.79
CA ASP A 171 -5.37 20.37 4.57
C ASP A 171 -4.75 19.44 5.64
N ALA A 172 -3.60 18.87 5.31
CA ALA A 172 -2.36 18.97 6.11
C ALA A 172 -1.13 18.26 5.51
N ALA A 173 -1.30 17.42 4.48
CA ALA A 173 -0.18 16.63 3.96
C ALA A 173 0.41 17.15 2.63
N SER A 174 -0.11 18.25 2.09
CA SER A 174 0.37 18.86 0.84
C SER A 174 1.78 19.46 0.94
N GLY A 175 2.31 19.63 2.15
CA GLY A 175 3.62 20.22 2.37
C GLY A 175 4.83 19.29 2.33
N ALA A 176 4.61 17.99 2.40
CA ALA A 176 5.71 17.03 2.57
C ALA A 176 6.18 16.32 1.28
N ILE A 177 5.46 16.50 0.17
CA ILE A 177 5.75 15.75 -1.07
C ILE A 177 6.41 16.61 -2.17
N ILE A 178 6.47 17.94 -2.01
CA ILE A 178 6.95 18.86 -3.07
C ILE A 178 8.18 19.66 -2.60
N SER A 179 9.24 19.00 -2.14
CA SER A 179 10.48 19.73 -1.87
C SER A 179 11.75 19.09 -2.44
N ASP A 180 11.62 18.32 -3.53
CA ASP A 180 12.81 17.87 -4.26
C ASP A 180 12.56 17.91 -5.78
N GLU A 181 12.42 19.10 -6.33
CA GLU A 181 12.82 19.38 -7.72
C GLU A 181 12.65 20.86 -8.02
N GLN A 182 13.67 21.65 -7.80
CA GLN A 182 14.08 22.76 -8.66
C GLN A 182 15.41 23.34 -8.15
N ASP A 183 16.49 22.75 -8.57
CA ASP A 183 17.72 23.50 -8.82
C ASP A 183 18.22 23.12 -10.21
N THR A 184 17.76 23.86 -11.18
CA THR A 184 18.34 23.89 -12.51
C THR A 184 18.79 25.29 -12.84
N VAL A 185 20.06 25.43 -12.89
CA VAL A 185 20.85 26.06 -13.96
C VAL A 185 20.66 27.55 -14.22
N ASP A 186 21.75 28.24 -13.94
CA ASP A 186 22.38 29.19 -14.90
C ASP A 186 23.84 28.82 -15.08
#